data_ed7db0dfa9056b839b072b235e96663e
#
_entry.id   ed7db0dfa9056b839b072b235e96663e
#
_cell.length_a   1.000
_cell.length_b   1.000
_cell.length_c   1.000
_cell.angle_alpha   90.00
_cell.angle_beta   90.00
_cell.angle_gamma   90.00
#
_symmetry.space_group_name_H-M   'P 1'
#
loop_
_entity.id
_entity.type
_entity.pdbx_description
1 polymer ?
#
loop_
_entity_poly.entity_id
_entity_poly.type
_entity_poly.pdbx_seq_one_letter_code
_entity_poly.pdbx_strand_id
1 'polypeptide(L)'
;MLGKEKRLNLSSRRRKECRTTLISIVFQQLLTMFSIMFFGFLLIRSNVINSEGTRQISTILSLFVMPATMITSFNADFDAKRLKLLLWATLAAFLTISIRAAIAHVLLKKEDRIDKYATIFPNAGFVGIPLVLATVGYEGVFFMSGDIMANNVTQWTYGQYLISGDKKAMTLRQTILNPGMIG
;
A
#
# COMPACT_ATOMS: atom_id res chain seq x y z
N MET A 1 19.55 -18.67 -39.69
CA MET A 1 19.61 -17.31 -39.11
C MET A 1 18.24 -16.64 -38.98
N LEU A 2 17.34 -16.69 -39.93
CA LEU A 2 15.99 -16.09 -39.96
C LEU A 2 15.05 -16.44 -38.78
N GLY A 3 15.19 -17.62 -38.17
CA GLY A 3 14.33 -18.05 -37.07
C GLY A 3 14.58 -17.34 -35.74
N LYS A 4 15.83 -16.88 -35.50
CA LYS A 4 16.23 -16.21 -34.24
C LYS A 4 15.78 -14.74 -34.21
N GLU A 5 15.87 -14.05 -35.35
CA GLU A 5 15.37 -12.70 -35.52
C GLU A 5 13.85 -12.59 -35.39
N LYS A 6 13.13 -13.56 -35.99
CA LYS A 6 11.66 -13.62 -35.92
C LYS A 6 11.17 -13.85 -34.48
N ARG A 7 11.87 -14.69 -33.68
CA ARG A 7 11.59 -14.92 -32.26
C ARG A 7 11.89 -13.68 -31.39
N LEU A 8 12.99 -12.99 -31.65
CA LEU A 8 13.34 -11.75 -30.94
C LEU A 8 12.32 -10.63 -31.23
N ASN A 9 11.86 -10.51 -32.46
CA ASN A 9 10.86 -9.51 -32.85
C ASN A 9 9.50 -9.79 -32.26
N LEU A 10 9.08 -11.07 -32.18
CA LEU A 10 7.83 -11.48 -31.51
C LEU A 10 7.90 -11.27 -29.99
N SER A 11 9.06 -11.52 -29.36
CA SER A 11 9.23 -11.31 -27.93
C SER A 11 9.24 -9.81 -27.56
N SER A 12 9.79 -8.96 -28.43
CA SER A 12 9.80 -7.52 -28.26
C SER A 12 8.42 -6.90 -28.46
N ARG A 13 7.65 -7.38 -29.45
CA ARG A 13 6.26 -6.97 -29.65
C ARG A 13 5.36 -7.35 -28.48
N ARG A 14 5.40 -8.60 -28.00
CA ARG A 14 4.64 -9.03 -26.81
C ARG A 14 4.99 -8.20 -25.56
N ARG A 15 6.26 -7.87 -25.36
CA ARG A 15 6.66 -7.00 -24.23
C ARG A 15 6.10 -5.57 -24.36
N LYS A 16 6.08 -5.03 -25.57
CA LYS A 16 5.48 -3.70 -25.81
C LYS A 16 3.97 -3.73 -25.59
N GLU A 17 3.25 -4.71 -26.12
CA GLU A 17 1.81 -4.88 -25.92
C GLU A 17 1.46 -5.06 -24.44
N CYS A 18 2.16 -5.95 -23.73
CA CYS A 18 1.98 -6.15 -22.30
C CYS A 18 2.24 -4.86 -21.49
N ARG A 19 3.30 -4.12 -21.81
CA ARG A 19 3.63 -2.85 -21.16
C ARG A 19 2.57 -1.77 -21.42
N THR A 20 2.08 -1.67 -22.65
CA THR A 20 1.03 -0.71 -23.02
C THR A 20 -0.28 -1.04 -22.29
N THR A 21 -0.63 -2.32 -22.20
CA THR A 21 -1.82 -2.78 -21.46
C THR A 21 -1.70 -2.48 -19.97
N LEU A 22 -0.55 -2.75 -19.34
CA LEU A 22 -0.34 -2.43 -17.92
C LEU A 22 -0.43 -0.93 -17.65
N ILE A 23 0.19 -0.09 -18.48
CA ILE A 23 0.10 1.37 -18.35
C ILE A 23 -1.36 1.83 -18.46
N SER A 24 -2.10 1.28 -19.43
CA SER A 24 -3.53 1.60 -19.59
C SER A 24 -4.35 1.21 -18.36
N ILE A 25 -4.13 0.02 -17.80
CA ILE A 25 -4.82 -0.46 -16.59
C ILE A 25 -4.52 0.47 -15.41
N VAL A 26 -3.23 0.80 -15.19
CA VAL A 26 -2.82 1.71 -14.10
C VAL A 26 -3.46 3.08 -14.28
N PHE A 27 -3.44 3.63 -15.50
CA PHE A 27 -4.04 4.93 -15.80
C PHE A 27 -5.56 4.92 -15.57
N GLN A 28 -6.26 3.90 -16.04
CA GLN A 28 -7.70 3.73 -15.80
C GLN A 28 -8.02 3.62 -14.32
N GLN A 29 -7.23 2.85 -13.55
CA GLN A 29 -7.42 2.72 -12.12
C GLN A 29 -7.21 4.04 -11.38
N LEU A 30 -6.16 4.78 -11.72
CA LEU A 30 -5.92 6.11 -11.16
C LEU A 30 -7.07 7.06 -11.50
N LEU A 31 -7.52 7.09 -12.76
CA LEU A 31 -8.65 7.93 -13.20
C LEU A 31 -9.92 7.59 -12.41
N THR A 32 -10.22 6.30 -12.21
CA THR A 32 -11.35 5.84 -11.40
C THR A 32 -11.23 6.34 -9.96
N MET A 33 -10.05 6.22 -9.34
CA MET A 33 -9.81 6.69 -7.97
C MET A 33 -9.99 8.21 -7.85
N PHE A 34 -9.44 8.99 -8.79
CA PHE A 34 -9.63 10.45 -8.83
C PHE A 34 -11.10 10.82 -9.05
N SER A 35 -11.82 10.09 -9.89
CA SER A 35 -13.26 10.31 -10.11
C SER A 35 -14.06 10.07 -8.83
N ILE A 36 -13.79 8.98 -8.10
CA ILE A 36 -14.44 8.70 -6.81
C ILE A 36 -14.12 9.79 -5.79
N MET A 37 -12.87 10.25 -5.72
CA MET A 37 -12.48 11.37 -4.86
C MET A 37 -13.22 12.66 -5.21
N PHE A 38 -13.36 12.96 -6.49
CA PHE A 38 -14.10 14.12 -6.97
C PHE A 38 -15.58 14.06 -6.59
N PHE A 39 -16.23 12.90 -6.78
CA PHE A 39 -17.61 12.70 -6.34
C PHE A 39 -17.74 12.80 -4.81
N GLY A 40 -16.82 12.22 -4.04
CA GLY A 40 -16.77 12.37 -2.60
C GLY A 40 -16.66 13.83 -2.15
N PHE A 41 -15.81 14.61 -2.81
CA PHE A 41 -15.69 16.04 -2.58
C PHE A 41 -17.01 16.78 -2.85
N LEU A 42 -17.70 16.48 -3.95
CA LEU A 42 -19.01 17.09 -4.27
C LEU A 42 -20.07 16.75 -3.21
N LEU A 43 -20.10 15.50 -2.73
CA LEU A 43 -21.05 15.06 -1.68
C LEU A 43 -20.81 15.80 -0.35
N ILE A 44 -19.56 16.04 0.02
CA ILE A 44 -19.23 16.83 1.21
C ILE A 44 -19.60 18.29 1.00
N ARG A 45 -19.27 18.87 -0.16
CA ARG A 45 -19.56 20.27 -0.46
C ARG A 45 -21.05 20.56 -0.54
N SER A 46 -21.87 19.60 -1.00
CA SER A 46 -23.33 19.70 -1.04
C SER A 46 -24.02 19.35 0.28
N ASN A 47 -23.26 19.15 1.36
CA ASN A 47 -23.76 18.75 2.68
C ASN A 47 -24.58 17.43 2.72
N VAL A 48 -24.45 16.60 1.68
CA VAL A 48 -25.06 15.24 1.67
C VAL A 48 -24.33 14.32 2.65
N ILE A 49 -22.99 14.46 2.73
CA ILE A 49 -22.17 13.74 3.71
C ILE A 49 -21.44 14.77 4.58
N ASN A 50 -21.57 14.62 5.88
CA ASN A 50 -20.85 15.42 6.87
C ASN A 50 -19.54 14.73 7.30
N SER A 51 -18.74 15.41 8.14
CA SER A 51 -17.47 14.87 8.65
C SER A 51 -17.65 13.57 9.43
N GLU A 52 -18.77 13.40 10.14
CA GLU A 52 -19.06 12.18 10.89
C GLU A 52 -19.38 11.02 9.93
N GLY A 53 -20.17 11.26 8.89
CA GLY A 53 -20.45 10.26 7.84
C GLY A 53 -19.16 9.82 7.13
N THR A 54 -18.25 10.74 6.83
CA THR A 54 -16.93 10.42 6.26
C THR A 54 -16.11 9.53 7.19
N ARG A 55 -16.11 9.83 8.50
CA ARG A 55 -15.43 9.05 9.51
C ARG A 55 -16.00 7.64 9.61
N GLN A 56 -17.33 7.49 9.59
CA GLN A 56 -18.02 6.19 9.64
C GLN A 56 -17.68 5.34 8.42
N ILE A 57 -17.73 5.91 7.20
CA ILE A 57 -17.36 5.21 5.96
C ILE A 57 -15.89 4.76 6.01
N SER A 58 -14.97 5.64 6.43
CA SER A 58 -13.55 5.30 6.57
C SER A 58 -13.33 4.19 7.59
N THR A 59 -14.08 4.19 8.68
CA THR A 59 -14.01 3.13 9.71
C THR A 59 -14.46 1.79 9.14
N ILE A 60 -15.59 1.75 8.42
CA ILE A 60 -16.08 0.53 7.76
C ILE A 60 -15.05 -0.01 6.76
N LEU A 61 -14.50 0.86 5.93
CA LEU A 61 -13.46 0.49 4.97
C LEU A 61 -12.23 -0.12 5.66
N SER A 62 -11.76 0.51 6.74
CA SER A 62 -10.56 0.06 7.45
C SER A 62 -10.77 -1.23 8.24
N LEU A 63 -11.93 -1.39 8.89
CA LEU A 63 -12.16 -2.51 9.81
C LEU A 63 -12.77 -3.75 9.12
N PHE A 64 -13.46 -3.57 7.99
CA PHE A 64 -14.13 -4.68 7.31
C PHE A 64 -13.60 -4.92 5.90
N VAL A 65 -13.56 -3.90 5.05
CA VAL A 65 -13.24 -4.09 3.63
C VAL A 65 -11.77 -4.46 3.43
N MET A 66 -10.86 -3.77 4.11
CA MET A 66 -9.42 -4.05 3.99
C MET A 66 -9.05 -5.44 4.50
N PRO A 67 -9.43 -5.86 5.73
CA PRO A 67 -9.16 -7.22 6.20
C PRO A 67 -9.83 -8.28 5.34
N ALA A 68 -11.08 -8.07 4.89
CA ALA A 68 -11.76 -9.02 4.01
C ALA A 68 -11.02 -9.22 2.68
N THR A 69 -10.50 -8.14 2.07
CA THR A 69 -9.68 -8.22 0.85
C THR A 69 -8.39 -8.99 1.09
N MET A 70 -7.74 -8.78 2.23
CA MET A 70 -6.54 -9.52 2.59
C MET A 70 -6.84 -11.00 2.81
N ILE A 71 -7.86 -11.35 3.60
CA ILE A 71 -8.27 -12.74 3.83
C ILE A 71 -8.56 -13.44 2.51
N THR A 72 -9.26 -12.78 1.59
CA THR A 72 -9.56 -13.32 0.26
C THR A 72 -8.27 -13.61 -0.54
N SER A 73 -7.23 -12.80 -0.37
CA SER A 73 -5.94 -13.02 -1.06
C SER A 73 -5.17 -14.24 -0.54
N PHE A 74 -5.47 -14.68 0.69
CA PHE A 74 -4.90 -15.91 1.28
C PHE A 74 -5.70 -17.16 0.94
N ASN A 75 -6.86 -17.06 0.29
CA ASN A 75 -7.68 -18.20 -0.13
C ASN A 75 -7.07 -18.91 -1.35
N ALA A 76 -5.92 -19.51 -1.16
CA ALA A 76 -5.21 -20.31 -2.16
C ALA A 76 -4.49 -21.45 -1.44
N ASP A 77 -4.19 -22.53 -2.18
CA ASP A 77 -3.48 -23.69 -1.63
C ASP A 77 -2.16 -23.28 -0.96
N PHE A 78 -1.89 -23.88 0.20
CA PHE A 78 -0.67 -23.64 0.92
C PHE A 78 0.53 -24.14 0.11
N ASP A 79 1.46 -23.25 -0.19
CA ASP A 79 2.73 -23.56 -0.83
C ASP A 79 3.88 -22.94 -0.03
N ALA A 80 4.80 -23.78 0.44
CA ALA A 80 6.00 -23.36 1.17
C ALA A 80 6.85 -22.36 0.36
N LYS A 81 6.84 -22.46 -0.97
CA LYS A 81 7.52 -21.51 -1.86
C LYS A 81 6.89 -20.14 -1.80
N ARG A 82 5.54 -20.07 -1.81
CA ARG A 82 4.82 -18.79 -1.67
C ARG A 82 5.09 -18.13 -0.32
N LEU A 83 5.09 -18.93 0.77
CA LEU A 83 5.43 -18.43 2.11
C LEU A 83 6.86 -17.85 2.14
N LYS A 84 7.83 -18.56 1.57
CA LYS A 84 9.21 -18.06 1.46
C LYS A 84 9.30 -16.75 0.69
N LEU A 85 8.56 -16.63 -0.42
CA LEU A 85 8.50 -15.39 -1.20
C LEU A 85 7.84 -14.24 -0.42
N LEU A 86 6.78 -14.52 0.34
CA LEU A 86 6.14 -13.53 1.22
C LEU A 86 7.11 -13.01 2.28
N LEU A 87 7.90 -13.90 2.90
CA LEU A 87 8.94 -13.50 3.86
C LEU A 87 9.99 -12.59 3.20
N TRP A 88 10.45 -12.93 1.99
CA TRP A 88 11.37 -12.07 1.24
C TRP A 88 10.75 -10.73 0.87
N ALA A 89 9.46 -10.70 0.48
CA ALA A 89 8.73 -9.46 0.21
C ALA A 89 8.63 -8.59 1.47
N THR A 90 8.34 -9.19 2.63
CA THR A 90 8.29 -8.48 3.92
C THR A 90 9.66 -7.92 4.33
N LEU A 91 10.74 -8.68 4.15
CA LEU A 91 12.10 -8.19 4.40
C LEU A 91 12.47 -7.03 3.46
N ALA A 92 12.12 -7.15 2.19
CA ALA A 92 12.32 -6.06 1.22
C ALA A 92 11.52 -4.80 1.60
N ALA A 93 10.30 -4.97 2.15
CA ALA A 93 9.50 -3.87 2.66
C ALA A 93 10.19 -3.13 3.82
N PHE A 94 10.72 -3.85 4.81
CA PHE A 94 11.51 -3.22 5.89
C PHE A 94 12.74 -2.49 5.36
N LEU A 95 13.43 -3.04 4.37
CA LEU A 95 14.56 -2.38 3.72
C LEU A 95 14.13 -1.07 3.03
N THR A 96 13.03 -1.10 2.26
CA THR A 96 12.52 0.11 1.59
C THR A 96 12.05 1.17 2.58
N ILE A 97 11.42 0.80 3.70
CA ILE A 97 11.05 1.72 4.78
C ILE A 97 12.31 2.36 5.38
N SER A 98 13.36 1.57 5.63
CA SER A 98 14.64 2.06 6.17
C SER A 98 15.31 3.05 5.22
N ILE A 99 15.31 2.77 3.91
CA ILE A 99 15.85 3.68 2.89
C ILE A 99 15.03 4.98 2.85
N ARG A 100 13.70 4.90 2.85
CA ARG A 100 12.83 6.10 2.90
C ARG A 100 13.07 6.92 4.16
N ALA A 101 13.25 6.27 5.31
CA ALA A 101 13.59 6.93 6.56
C ALA A 101 14.94 7.64 6.48
N ALA A 102 15.96 6.98 5.94
CA ALA A 102 17.28 7.60 5.75
C ALA A 102 17.20 8.83 4.83
N ILE A 103 16.53 8.71 3.69
CA ILE A 103 16.32 9.82 2.75
C ILE A 103 15.57 10.99 3.43
N ALA A 104 14.47 10.70 4.15
CA ALA A 104 13.70 11.73 4.84
C ALA A 104 14.53 12.45 5.92
N HIS A 105 15.44 11.74 6.61
CA HIS A 105 16.32 12.36 7.61
C HIS A 105 17.44 13.22 7.00
N VAL A 106 17.89 12.87 5.80
CA VAL A 106 18.91 13.64 5.10
C VAL A 106 18.33 14.89 4.45
N LEU A 107 17.14 14.78 3.84
CA LEU A 107 16.55 15.86 3.06
C LEU A 107 15.70 16.84 3.89
N LEU A 108 15.07 16.38 4.98
CA LEU A 108 14.14 17.18 5.79
C LEU A 108 14.78 17.61 7.11
N LYS A 109 14.46 18.83 7.54
CA LYS A 109 14.96 19.40 8.81
C LYS A 109 14.40 18.65 10.01
N LYS A 110 15.07 18.79 11.18
CA LYS A 110 14.69 18.07 12.38
C LYS A 110 13.28 18.44 12.88
N GLU A 111 12.85 19.65 12.60
CA GLU A 111 11.53 20.19 12.98
C GLU A 111 10.39 19.66 12.11
N ASP A 112 10.67 19.23 10.86
CA ASP A 112 9.66 18.80 9.88
C ASP A 112 9.20 17.36 10.14
N ARG A 113 8.68 17.09 11.34
CA ARG A 113 8.32 15.73 11.79
C ARG A 113 7.17 15.13 10.98
N ILE A 114 6.17 15.96 10.65
CA ILE A 114 4.99 15.54 9.89
C ILE A 114 5.40 15.20 8.46
N ASP A 115 6.25 16.02 7.82
CA ASP A 115 6.71 15.79 6.46
C ASP A 115 7.59 14.53 6.37
N LYS A 116 8.42 14.28 7.39
CA LYS A 116 9.16 13.01 7.52
C LYS A 116 8.22 11.82 7.61
N TYR A 117 7.21 11.90 8.46
CA TYR A 117 6.22 10.84 8.60
C TYR A 117 5.52 10.56 7.27
N ALA A 118 5.02 11.59 6.59
CA ALA A 118 4.34 11.46 5.30
C ALA A 118 5.25 10.87 4.20
N THR A 119 6.55 11.20 4.23
CA THR A 119 7.54 10.66 3.28
C THR A 119 7.86 9.19 3.53
N ILE A 120 7.93 8.77 4.79
CA ILE A 120 8.31 7.40 5.18
C ILE A 120 7.14 6.44 5.01
N PHE A 121 5.92 6.85 5.39
CA PHE A 121 4.74 5.99 5.47
C PHE A 121 3.71 6.32 4.38
N PRO A 122 3.76 5.67 3.21
CA PRO A 122 2.76 5.86 2.16
C PRO A 122 1.43 5.20 2.54
N ASN A 123 0.35 5.67 1.91
CA ASN A 123 -0.96 5.05 2.04
C ASN A 123 -1.04 3.75 1.21
N ALA A 124 -0.39 2.68 1.68
CA ALA A 124 -0.32 1.42 0.98
C ALA A 124 -1.68 0.70 0.94
N GLY A 125 -2.49 0.80 2.00
CA GLY A 125 -3.79 0.14 2.07
C GLY A 125 -4.80 0.71 1.07
N PHE A 126 -5.20 1.96 1.25
CA PHE A 126 -6.29 2.57 0.46
C PHE A 126 -5.96 2.80 -1.01
N VAL A 127 -4.71 3.10 -1.34
CA VAL A 127 -4.27 3.35 -2.72
C VAL A 127 -3.62 2.12 -3.34
N GLY A 128 -2.79 1.42 -2.57
CA GLY A 128 -2.01 0.31 -3.07
C GLY A 128 -2.83 -0.93 -3.37
N ILE A 129 -3.74 -1.36 -2.48
CA ILE A 129 -4.54 -2.58 -2.70
C ILE A 129 -5.38 -2.50 -3.98
N PRO A 130 -6.19 -1.46 -4.24
CA PRO A 130 -6.94 -1.36 -5.49
C PRO A 130 -6.06 -1.36 -6.73
N LEU A 131 -4.90 -0.70 -6.67
CA LEU A 131 -3.97 -0.63 -7.79
C LEU A 131 -3.33 -2.00 -8.08
N VAL A 132 -2.87 -2.69 -7.05
CA VAL A 132 -2.26 -4.02 -7.18
C VAL A 132 -3.29 -5.05 -7.60
N LEU A 133 -4.51 -4.98 -7.06
CA LEU A 133 -5.61 -5.88 -7.45
C LEU A 133 -5.96 -5.72 -8.94
N ALA A 134 -6.00 -4.48 -9.45
CA ALA A 134 -6.28 -4.21 -10.86
C ALA A 134 -5.16 -4.65 -11.81
N THR A 135 -3.89 -4.64 -11.35
CA THR A 135 -2.72 -4.92 -12.21
C THR A 135 -2.21 -6.35 -12.12
N VAL A 136 -2.17 -6.92 -10.93
CA VAL A 136 -1.57 -8.22 -10.62
C VAL A 136 -2.62 -9.22 -10.11
N GLY A 137 -3.77 -8.74 -9.64
CA GLY A 137 -4.81 -9.57 -9.04
C GLY A 137 -4.55 -9.93 -7.58
N TYR A 138 -5.29 -10.94 -7.08
CA TYR A 138 -5.22 -11.36 -5.67
C TYR A 138 -3.84 -11.89 -5.26
N GLU A 139 -3.07 -12.45 -6.19
CA GLU A 139 -1.70 -12.88 -5.90
C GLU A 139 -0.78 -11.70 -5.55
N GLY A 140 -0.94 -10.57 -6.25
CA GLY A 140 -0.25 -9.33 -5.91
C GLY A 140 -0.63 -8.81 -4.53
N VAL A 141 -1.92 -8.86 -4.18
CA VAL A 141 -2.42 -8.45 -2.85
C VAL A 141 -1.85 -9.36 -1.75
N PHE A 142 -1.72 -10.67 -2.01
CA PHE A 142 -1.07 -11.60 -1.08
C PHE A 142 0.37 -11.18 -0.75
N PHE A 143 1.20 -10.88 -1.73
CA PHE A 143 2.57 -10.39 -1.46
C PHE A 143 2.61 -8.99 -0.87
N MET A 144 1.66 -8.13 -1.23
CA MET A 144 1.52 -6.79 -0.67
C MET A 144 1.13 -6.81 0.81
N SER A 145 0.47 -7.87 1.31
CA SER A 145 0.16 -8.02 2.73
C SER A 145 1.40 -7.97 3.62
N GLY A 146 2.54 -8.49 3.14
CA GLY A 146 3.83 -8.37 3.81
C GLY A 146 4.35 -6.94 3.91
N ASP A 147 4.16 -6.13 2.86
CA ASP A 147 4.50 -4.70 2.88
C ASP A 147 3.59 -3.93 3.84
N ILE A 148 2.30 -4.20 3.82
CA ILE A 148 1.33 -3.57 4.72
C ILE A 148 1.64 -3.92 6.18
N MET A 149 1.97 -5.18 6.47
CA MET A 149 2.38 -5.61 7.81
C MET A 149 3.63 -4.86 8.27
N ALA A 150 4.68 -4.83 7.46
CA ALA A 150 5.92 -4.12 7.78
C ALA A 150 5.68 -2.63 7.99
N ASN A 151 4.85 -2.01 7.14
CA ASN A 151 4.49 -0.62 7.22
C ASN A 151 3.70 -0.32 8.50
N ASN A 152 2.68 -1.13 8.85
CA ASN A 152 1.89 -0.97 10.06
C ASN A 152 2.76 -1.09 11.32
N VAL A 153 3.58 -2.15 11.44
CA VAL A 153 4.48 -2.33 12.59
C VAL A 153 5.39 -1.11 12.76
N THR A 154 6.01 -0.65 11.68
CA THR A 154 6.96 0.49 11.73
C THR A 154 6.22 1.80 11.97
N GLN A 155 5.04 1.98 11.40
CA GLN A 155 4.22 3.18 11.56
C GLN A 155 3.74 3.35 13.01
N TRP A 156 3.28 2.28 13.64
CA TRP A 156 2.80 2.32 15.03
C TRP A 156 3.92 2.30 16.08
N THR A 157 5.15 2.00 15.69
CA THR A 157 6.32 2.11 16.56
C THR A 157 7.10 3.38 16.26
N TYR A 158 7.89 3.37 15.22
CA TYR A 158 8.75 4.47 14.83
C TYR A 158 7.98 5.72 14.37
N GLY A 159 6.87 5.56 13.65
CA GLY A 159 6.04 6.66 13.20
C GLY A 159 5.43 7.44 14.37
N GLN A 160 4.95 6.75 15.41
CA GLN A 160 4.44 7.40 16.64
C GLN A 160 5.55 8.18 17.36
N TYR A 161 6.74 7.61 17.46
CA TYR A 161 7.90 8.33 18.00
C TYR A 161 8.24 9.58 17.18
N LEU A 162 8.19 9.48 15.87
CA LEU A 162 8.52 10.58 14.96
C LEU A 162 7.57 11.77 15.15
N ILE A 163 6.26 11.52 15.33
CA ILE A 163 5.25 12.56 15.52
C ILE A 163 5.31 13.12 16.94
N SER A 164 5.28 12.26 17.96
CA SER A 164 5.22 12.69 19.37
C SER A 164 6.52 13.30 19.88
N GLY A 165 7.66 12.82 19.37
CA GLY A 165 8.99 13.16 19.85
C GLY A 165 9.33 12.53 21.21
N ASP A 166 8.45 11.71 21.78
CA ASP A 166 8.66 11.03 23.04
C ASP A 166 8.96 9.54 22.81
N LYS A 167 10.10 9.07 23.34
CA LYS A 167 10.48 7.65 23.28
C LYS A 167 9.50 6.73 24.02
N LYS A 168 8.73 7.26 24.98
CA LYS A 168 7.70 6.50 25.69
C LYS A 168 6.50 6.16 24.80
N ALA A 169 6.29 6.87 23.70
CA ALA A 169 5.27 6.54 22.70
C ALA A 169 5.54 5.25 21.94
N MET A 170 6.77 4.70 21.99
CA MET A 170 7.16 3.42 21.40
C MET A 170 6.81 2.21 22.29
N THR A 171 5.72 2.23 23.03
CA THR A 171 5.35 1.12 23.90
C THR A 171 4.73 -0.01 23.07
N LEU A 172 5.38 -1.17 23.02
CA LEU A 172 4.90 -2.38 22.32
C LEU A 172 3.45 -2.74 22.69
N ARG A 173 3.05 -2.53 23.94
CA ARG A 173 1.68 -2.79 24.40
C ARG A 173 0.65 -1.90 23.68
N GLN A 174 0.94 -0.62 23.48
CA GLN A 174 0.05 0.29 22.77
C GLN A 174 0.03 -0.01 21.27
N THR A 175 1.14 -0.48 20.71
CA THR A 175 1.23 -0.92 19.31
C THR A 175 0.36 -2.15 19.06
N ILE A 176 0.44 -3.18 19.92
CA ILE A 176 -0.31 -4.45 19.76
C ILE A 176 -1.81 -4.25 20.00
N LEU A 177 -2.21 -3.37 20.94
CA LEU A 177 -3.61 -3.09 21.26
C LEU A 177 -4.26 -2.05 20.34
N ASN A 178 -3.52 -1.55 19.36
CA ASN A 178 -4.07 -0.57 18.43
C ASN A 178 -5.02 -1.23 17.43
N PRO A 179 -6.24 -0.68 17.19
CA PRO A 179 -7.19 -1.22 16.21
C PRO A 179 -6.60 -1.42 14.81
N GLY A 180 -5.64 -0.58 14.39
CA GLY A 180 -4.96 -0.71 13.11
C GLY A 180 -3.96 -1.86 13.01
N MET A 181 -3.64 -2.53 14.14
CA MET A 181 -2.80 -3.74 14.18
C MET A 181 -3.63 -5.02 14.34
N ILE A 182 -4.85 -4.90 14.88
CA ILE A 182 -5.75 -6.03 15.14
C ILE A 182 -6.61 -6.34 13.90
N GLY A 183 -6.89 -5.37 13.04
CA GLY A 183 -7.58 -5.52 11.75
C GLY A 183 -6.63 -5.75 10.62
#